data_311ce591bcb73dd00ec5904eec2e201b
#
_entry.id   311ce591bcb73dd00ec5904eec2e201b
#
_cell.length_a   1.000
_cell.length_b   1.000
_cell.length_c   1.000
_cell.angle_alpha   90.00
_cell.angle_beta   90.00
_cell.angle_gamma   90.00
#
_symmetry.space_group_name_H-M   'P 1'
#
loop_
_entity.id
_entity.type
_entity.pdbx_description
1 polymer ?
#
loop_
_entity_poly.entity_id
_entity_poly.type
_entity_poly.pdbx_seq_one_letter_code
_entity_poly.pdbx_strand_id
1 'polypeptide(L)'
;LAPSDDTIDRILKSCKSYLIRPENSLLTETFASRLNAVEGLSDAEKASYKAKHLTILKEHFIPAYTNLSKALESLKGSHPEAGGLSTYEHGKEYYAYLVAALTGTDSSVDALKTRIEKQMQADLSEIRVRLKEHPELVRQMTDSAITLSDPDEILQNLQAQIQDDFPALTDTSYTIKYVPEALESSLSPAFFLVPPIDSDGSNTIYINEKASTEQNLYTMLAHEGYPGHLYQSAYFNDREPVPVRRLLACGGYNEGWGLYSELYAYSFDNGLPEAVKPLMRCSEASSYGLYALLDICIHYEDWDLATTTSYLENSYGFTDPEAAREIYLAIIDNPGNYLKYYTGYLEILTMRQEAEEVL
;
A
#
# COMPACT_ATOMS: atom_id res chain seq x y z
N LEU A 1 -14.32 20.15 -6.31
CA LEU A 1 -14.39 18.70 -6.53
C LEU A 1 -15.34 18.11 -5.50
N ALA A 2 -16.40 17.44 -5.92
CA ALA A 2 -17.25 16.65 -5.04
C ALA A 2 -17.02 15.15 -5.36
N PRO A 3 -16.97 14.27 -4.35
CA PRO A 3 -16.84 12.84 -4.58
C PRO A 3 -18.09 12.28 -5.29
N SER A 4 -17.94 11.18 -6.02
CA SER A 4 -19.07 10.46 -6.62
C SER A 4 -20.00 9.88 -5.55
N ASP A 5 -21.21 9.53 -5.92
CA ASP A 5 -22.18 8.91 -5.01
C ASP A 5 -21.63 7.58 -4.45
N ASP A 6 -20.93 6.79 -5.26
CA ASP A 6 -20.26 5.55 -4.82
C ASP A 6 -19.19 5.82 -3.75
N THR A 7 -18.35 6.82 -3.96
CA THR A 7 -17.33 7.23 -2.99
C THR A 7 -17.98 7.71 -1.70
N ILE A 8 -19.04 8.52 -1.79
CA ILE A 8 -19.83 8.98 -0.63
C ILE A 8 -20.36 7.75 0.14
N ASP A 9 -20.95 6.76 -0.54
CA ASP A 9 -21.51 5.59 0.10
C ASP A 9 -20.44 4.75 0.83
N ARG A 10 -19.25 4.59 0.26
CA ARG A 10 -18.12 3.93 0.93
C ARG A 10 -17.66 4.68 2.18
N ILE A 11 -17.52 5.99 2.10
CA ILE A 11 -17.16 6.82 3.27
C ILE A 11 -18.24 6.76 4.34
N LEU A 12 -19.53 6.85 3.98
CA LEU A 12 -20.63 6.72 4.90
C LEU A 12 -20.68 5.35 5.59
N LYS A 13 -20.37 4.28 4.88
CA LYS A 13 -20.26 2.95 5.46
C LYS A 13 -19.13 2.89 6.50
N SER A 14 -17.99 3.49 6.23
CA SER A 14 -16.88 3.61 7.18
C SER A 14 -17.28 4.47 8.39
N CYS A 15 -17.94 5.62 8.17
CA CYS A 15 -18.43 6.48 9.26
C CYS A 15 -19.38 5.73 10.21
N LYS A 16 -20.24 4.85 9.69
CA LYS A 16 -21.18 4.06 10.50
C LYS A 16 -20.48 3.17 11.51
N SER A 17 -19.30 2.66 11.22
CA SER A 17 -18.52 1.84 12.16
C SER A 17 -18.09 2.60 13.40
N TYR A 18 -17.97 3.93 13.31
CA TYR A 18 -17.65 4.81 14.42
C TYR A 18 -18.88 5.34 15.18
N LEU A 19 -20.09 5.23 14.58
CA LEU A 19 -21.35 5.70 15.17
C LEU A 19 -22.03 4.63 16.04
N ILE A 20 -21.25 3.84 16.76
CA ILE A 20 -21.72 2.84 17.71
C ILE A 20 -21.77 3.43 19.13
N ARG A 21 -22.34 2.67 20.06
CA ARG A 21 -22.34 3.08 21.48
C ARG A 21 -20.90 3.22 21.97
N PRO A 22 -20.53 4.37 22.58
CA PRO A 22 -19.15 4.63 23.03
C PRO A 22 -18.55 3.53 23.89
N GLU A 23 -19.39 2.93 24.76
CA GLU A 23 -18.99 1.87 25.67
C GLU A 23 -18.49 0.59 24.93
N ASN A 24 -18.96 0.38 23.70
CA ASN A 24 -18.65 -0.78 22.86
C ASN A 24 -17.68 -0.42 21.73
N SER A 25 -17.12 0.78 21.73
CA SER A 25 -16.22 1.21 20.68
C SER A 25 -14.80 0.69 20.90
N LEU A 26 -14.12 0.35 19.80
CA LEU A 26 -12.70 0.06 19.78
C LEU A 26 -11.87 1.13 20.50
N LEU A 27 -12.25 2.41 20.34
CA LEU A 27 -11.58 3.53 21.01
C LEU A 27 -11.63 3.40 22.53
N THR A 28 -12.73 2.90 23.07
CA THR A 28 -12.88 2.69 24.52
C THR A 28 -12.08 1.48 25.00
N GLU A 29 -12.07 0.42 24.23
CA GLU A 29 -11.29 -0.79 24.53
C GLU A 29 -9.78 -0.50 24.51
N THR A 30 -9.30 0.08 23.41
CA THR A 30 -7.87 0.44 23.26
C THR A 30 -7.43 1.47 24.28
N PHE A 31 -8.25 2.48 24.56
CA PHE A 31 -7.94 3.46 25.61
C PHE A 31 -7.83 2.80 26.98
N ALA A 32 -8.77 1.91 27.32
CA ALA A 32 -8.77 1.23 28.60
C ALA A 32 -7.54 0.29 28.75
N SER A 33 -7.19 -0.43 27.70
CA SER A 33 -6.01 -1.30 27.67
C SER A 33 -4.72 -0.49 27.87
N ARG A 34 -4.51 0.56 27.10
CA ARG A 34 -3.34 1.44 27.20
C ARG A 34 -3.25 2.11 28.57
N LEU A 35 -4.39 2.62 29.08
CA LEU A 35 -4.42 3.27 30.39
C LEU A 35 -4.09 2.32 31.52
N ASN A 36 -4.51 1.06 31.42
CA ASN A 36 -4.19 0.04 32.42
C ASN A 36 -2.68 -0.26 32.49
N ALA A 37 -1.97 -0.16 31.36
CA ALA A 37 -0.53 -0.36 31.27
C ALA A 37 0.29 0.85 31.79
N VAL A 38 -0.33 2.00 32.04
CA VAL A 38 0.38 3.16 32.60
C VAL A 38 0.67 2.93 34.08
N GLU A 39 1.96 2.94 34.40
CA GLU A 39 2.44 2.83 35.79
C GLU A 39 2.25 4.16 36.56
N GLY A 40 2.11 4.07 37.87
CA GLY A 40 2.01 5.24 38.76
C GLY A 40 0.63 5.89 38.87
N LEU A 41 -0.37 5.42 38.12
CA LEU A 41 -1.76 5.88 38.26
C LEU A 41 -2.53 4.99 39.22
N SER A 42 -3.23 5.63 40.16
CA SER A 42 -4.18 4.95 41.05
C SER A 42 -5.44 4.48 40.29
N ASP A 43 -6.16 3.50 40.82
CA ASP A 43 -7.42 3.02 40.25
C ASP A 43 -8.47 4.12 40.14
N ALA A 44 -8.49 5.07 41.09
CA ALA A 44 -9.39 6.21 41.05
C ALA A 44 -9.06 7.15 39.88
N GLU A 45 -7.79 7.41 39.61
CA GLU A 45 -7.36 8.23 38.46
C GLU A 45 -7.69 7.51 37.13
N LYS A 46 -7.39 6.19 37.04
CA LYS A 46 -7.75 5.38 35.86
C LYS A 46 -9.27 5.39 35.61
N ALA A 47 -10.08 5.27 36.66
CA ALA A 47 -11.54 5.37 36.55
C ALA A 47 -11.99 6.77 36.05
N SER A 48 -11.37 7.84 36.57
CA SER A 48 -11.64 9.21 36.15
C SER A 48 -11.31 9.44 34.68
N TYR A 49 -10.15 8.96 34.20
CA TYR A 49 -9.78 9.06 32.80
C TYR A 49 -10.71 8.28 31.88
N LYS A 50 -11.14 7.06 32.26
CA LYS A 50 -12.14 6.27 31.51
C LYS A 50 -13.47 7.00 31.41
N ALA A 51 -13.96 7.61 32.50
CA ALA A 51 -15.18 8.39 32.46
C ALA A 51 -15.07 9.63 31.56
N LYS A 52 -13.95 10.38 31.64
CA LYS A 52 -13.67 11.51 30.78
C LYS A 52 -13.59 11.11 29.30
N HIS A 53 -12.95 9.98 28.99
CA HIS A 53 -12.89 9.44 27.62
C HIS A 53 -14.29 9.20 27.05
N LEU A 54 -15.17 8.52 27.80
CA LEU A 54 -16.57 8.30 27.38
C LEU A 54 -17.34 9.61 27.15
N THR A 55 -17.13 10.61 28.00
CA THR A 55 -17.72 11.95 27.81
C THR A 55 -17.25 12.56 26.49
N ILE A 56 -15.94 12.55 26.21
CA ILE A 56 -15.37 13.10 24.99
C ILE A 56 -15.94 12.37 23.75
N LEU A 57 -16.05 11.05 23.79
CA LEU A 57 -16.66 10.31 22.68
C LEU A 57 -18.10 10.73 22.44
N LYS A 58 -18.91 10.89 23.48
CA LYS A 58 -20.33 11.29 23.39
C LYS A 58 -20.52 12.71 22.92
N GLU A 59 -19.71 13.64 23.41
CA GLU A 59 -19.92 15.07 23.21
C GLU A 59 -19.20 15.63 21.99
N HIS A 60 -18.13 14.96 21.52
CA HIS A 60 -17.32 15.48 20.43
C HIS A 60 -17.16 14.49 19.27
N PHE A 61 -16.71 13.27 19.53
CA PHE A 61 -16.36 12.32 18.46
C PHE A 61 -17.60 11.87 17.66
N ILE A 62 -18.62 11.33 18.33
CA ILE A 62 -19.86 10.88 17.67
C ILE A 62 -20.59 12.03 16.96
N PRO A 63 -20.75 13.22 17.57
CA PRO A 63 -21.32 14.36 16.85
C PRO A 63 -20.51 14.80 15.63
N ALA A 64 -19.18 14.74 15.67
CA ALA A 64 -18.34 15.07 14.52
C ALA A 64 -18.60 14.11 13.33
N TYR A 65 -18.59 12.80 13.55
CA TYR A 65 -18.90 11.81 12.52
C TYR A 65 -20.36 11.86 12.06
N THR A 66 -21.29 12.20 12.96
CA THR A 66 -22.69 12.43 12.60
C THR A 66 -22.85 13.62 11.66
N ASN A 67 -22.13 14.71 11.94
CA ASN A 67 -22.16 15.92 11.10
C ASN A 67 -21.48 15.68 9.76
N LEU A 68 -20.33 14.98 9.76
CA LEU A 68 -19.65 14.56 8.52
C LEU A 68 -20.59 13.71 7.65
N SER A 69 -21.23 12.70 8.23
CA SER A 69 -22.17 11.84 7.50
C SER A 69 -23.32 12.62 6.89
N LYS A 70 -23.91 13.57 7.63
CA LYS A 70 -24.97 14.44 7.09
C LYS A 70 -24.48 15.34 5.97
N ALA A 71 -23.29 15.90 6.10
CA ALA A 71 -22.70 16.74 5.06
C ALA A 71 -22.45 15.94 3.79
N LEU A 72 -21.87 14.74 3.90
CA LEU A 72 -21.66 13.83 2.76
C LEU A 72 -22.98 13.41 2.10
N GLU A 73 -23.97 13.03 2.90
CA GLU A 73 -25.30 12.68 2.37
C GLU A 73 -25.93 13.83 1.57
N SER A 74 -25.70 15.09 1.97
CA SER A 74 -26.21 16.26 1.25
C SER A 74 -25.50 16.54 -0.07
N LEU A 75 -24.34 15.92 -0.33
CA LEU A 75 -23.62 16.04 -1.60
C LEU A 75 -24.07 15.02 -2.65
N LYS A 76 -24.81 13.98 -2.25
CA LYS A 76 -25.31 12.99 -3.20
C LYS A 76 -26.16 13.61 -4.31
N GLY A 77 -25.99 13.08 -5.51
CA GLY A 77 -26.66 13.56 -6.71
C GLY A 77 -26.03 14.80 -7.34
N SER A 78 -24.99 15.40 -6.72
CA SER A 78 -24.26 16.51 -7.36
C SER A 78 -23.23 16.01 -8.39
N HIS A 79 -22.65 14.83 -8.17
CA HIS A 79 -21.74 14.15 -9.08
C HIS A 79 -22.03 12.64 -9.06
N PRO A 80 -23.14 12.19 -9.66
CA PRO A 80 -23.59 10.80 -9.55
C PRO A 80 -22.64 9.82 -10.24
N GLU A 81 -21.94 10.27 -11.27
CA GLU A 81 -20.99 9.43 -12.02
C GLU A 81 -19.55 9.70 -11.58
N ALA A 82 -18.81 8.62 -11.35
CA ALA A 82 -17.40 8.71 -11.09
C ALA A 82 -16.62 8.91 -12.39
N GLY A 83 -15.75 9.91 -12.41
CA GLY A 83 -14.87 10.21 -13.55
C GLY A 83 -13.47 10.58 -13.12
N GLY A 84 -12.49 10.37 -14.00
CA GLY A 84 -11.10 10.77 -13.78
C GLY A 84 -10.94 12.29 -13.65
N LEU A 85 -9.76 12.74 -13.22
CA LEU A 85 -9.45 14.17 -13.13
C LEU A 85 -9.55 14.87 -14.48
N SER A 86 -9.32 14.18 -15.59
CA SER A 86 -9.47 14.67 -16.98
C SER A 86 -10.84 15.27 -17.27
N THR A 87 -11.89 14.86 -16.56
CA THR A 87 -13.26 15.38 -16.74
C THR A 87 -13.45 16.82 -16.21
N TYR A 88 -12.49 17.33 -15.43
CA TYR A 88 -12.54 18.67 -14.86
C TYR A 88 -11.72 19.67 -15.67
N GLU A 89 -12.14 20.94 -15.62
CA GLU A 89 -11.34 22.04 -16.16
C GLU A 89 -9.95 22.04 -15.47
N HIS A 90 -8.87 22.07 -16.25
CA HIS A 90 -7.48 21.94 -15.77
C HIS A 90 -7.15 20.61 -15.04
N GLY A 91 -7.99 19.59 -15.19
CA GLY A 91 -7.80 18.31 -14.52
C GLY A 91 -6.52 17.57 -14.95
N LYS A 92 -6.16 17.64 -16.23
CA LYS A 92 -4.92 17.03 -16.76
C LYS A 92 -3.66 17.72 -16.23
N GLU A 93 -3.67 19.05 -16.15
CA GLU A 93 -2.57 19.83 -15.59
C GLU A 93 -2.41 19.55 -14.08
N TYR A 94 -3.53 19.46 -13.37
CA TYR A 94 -3.53 19.10 -11.97
C TYR A 94 -3.02 17.66 -11.76
N TYR A 95 -3.43 16.71 -12.60
CA TYR A 95 -2.93 15.34 -12.54
C TYR A 95 -1.42 15.28 -12.80
N ALA A 96 -0.90 15.98 -13.81
CA ALA A 96 0.54 16.04 -14.06
C ALA A 96 1.31 16.62 -12.86
N TYR A 97 0.76 17.64 -12.20
CA TYR A 97 1.31 18.16 -10.95
C TYR A 97 1.30 17.11 -9.83
N LEU A 98 0.20 16.39 -9.65
CA LEU A 98 0.10 15.32 -8.64
C LEU A 98 1.12 14.22 -8.87
N VAL A 99 1.27 13.77 -10.11
CA VAL A 99 2.26 12.76 -10.49
C VAL A 99 3.65 13.21 -10.09
N ALA A 100 4.07 14.43 -10.48
CA ALA A 100 5.37 14.96 -10.11
C ALA A 100 5.55 15.08 -8.58
N ALA A 101 4.52 15.56 -7.88
CA ALA A 101 4.55 15.74 -6.42
C ALA A 101 4.62 14.41 -5.64
N LEU A 102 3.90 13.38 -6.11
CA LEU A 102 3.82 12.08 -5.44
C LEU A 102 5.02 11.18 -5.76
N THR A 103 5.52 11.22 -6.99
CA THR A 103 6.59 10.33 -7.45
C THR A 103 7.98 10.94 -7.28
N GLY A 104 8.07 12.27 -7.27
CA GLY A 104 9.35 12.99 -7.26
C GLY A 104 10.06 13.02 -8.62
N THR A 105 9.42 12.53 -9.69
CA THR A 105 9.99 12.56 -11.06
C THR A 105 9.72 13.89 -11.76
N ASP A 106 10.61 14.28 -12.66
CA ASP A 106 10.43 15.40 -13.60
C ASP A 106 9.94 14.93 -15.00
N SER A 107 9.72 13.63 -15.17
CA SER A 107 9.23 13.05 -16.42
C SER A 107 7.79 13.49 -16.70
N SER A 108 7.47 13.73 -17.98
CA SER A 108 6.06 13.96 -18.38
C SER A 108 5.22 12.69 -18.20
N VAL A 109 3.89 12.87 -18.03
CA VAL A 109 2.94 11.74 -17.90
C VAL A 109 3.03 10.79 -19.10
N ASP A 110 3.18 11.32 -20.33
CA ASP A 110 3.32 10.51 -21.54
C ASP A 110 4.63 9.69 -21.54
N ALA A 111 5.73 10.28 -21.06
CA ALA A 111 6.99 9.57 -20.94
C ALA A 111 6.91 8.46 -19.89
N LEU A 112 6.26 8.71 -18.75
CA LEU A 112 6.01 7.70 -17.74
C LEU A 112 5.14 6.57 -18.27
N LYS A 113 4.05 6.87 -18.97
CA LYS A 113 3.20 5.87 -19.61
C LYS A 113 4.01 4.95 -20.51
N THR A 114 4.80 5.55 -21.42
CA THR A 114 5.65 4.80 -22.34
C THR A 114 6.63 3.86 -21.61
N ARG A 115 7.22 4.36 -20.51
CA ARG A 115 8.17 3.58 -19.68
C ARG A 115 7.47 2.43 -18.96
N ILE A 116 6.28 2.67 -18.40
CA ILE A 116 5.44 1.66 -17.75
C ILE A 116 5.08 0.56 -18.75
N GLU A 117 4.53 0.92 -19.91
CA GLU A 117 4.15 -0.03 -20.96
C GLU A 117 5.33 -0.86 -21.43
N LYS A 118 6.50 -0.25 -21.61
CA LYS A 118 7.74 -0.95 -22.00
C LYS A 118 8.15 -2.00 -20.96
N GLN A 119 8.13 -1.66 -19.68
CA GLN A 119 8.49 -2.62 -18.63
C GLN A 119 7.47 -3.75 -18.52
N MET A 120 6.17 -3.43 -18.55
CA MET A 120 5.12 -4.45 -18.56
C MET A 120 5.26 -5.43 -19.74
N GLN A 121 5.58 -4.91 -20.94
CA GLN A 121 5.85 -5.75 -22.10
C GLN A 121 7.07 -6.64 -21.90
N ALA A 122 8.13 -6.16 -21.26
CA ALA A 122 9.31 -6.96 -20.94
C ALA A 122 8.96 -8.09 -19.97
N ASP A 123 8.25 -7.80 -18.88
CA ASP A 123 7.83 -8.80 -17.88
C ASP A 123 6.89 -9.85 -18.49
N LEU A 124 5.90 -9.43 -19.27
CA LEU A 124 4.99 -10.36 -19.99
C LEU A 124 5.72 -11.19 -21.05
N SER A 125 6.75 -10.64 -21.72
CA SER A 125 7.57 -11.36 -22.66
C SER A 125 8.41 -12.44 -21.97
N GLU A 126 8.99 -12.12 -20.82
CA GLU A 126 9.72 -13.10 -19.99
C GLU A 126 8.81 -14.27 -19.60
N ILE A 127 7.61 -13.97 -19.10
CA ILE A 127 6.62 -15.01 -18.77
C ILE A 127 6.32 -15.88 -19.99
N ARG A 128 6.01 -15.27 -21.14
CA ARG A 128 5.65 -16.01 -22.37
C ARG A 128 6.79 -16.91 -22.87
N VAL A 129 8.03 -16.41 -22.85
CA VAL A 129 9.19 -17.20 -23.30
C VAL A 129 9.37 -18.41 -22.40
N ARG A 130 9.38 -18.22 -21.08
CA ARG A 130 9.56 -19.31 -20.11
C ARG A 130 8.45 -20.35 -20.18
N LEU A 131 7.19 -19.91 -20.28
CA LEU A 131 6.05 -20.83 -20.36
C LEU A 131 5.98 -21.58 -21.72
N LYS A 132 6.53 -20.97 -22.79
CA LYS A 132 6.65 -21.65 -24.08
C LYS A 132 7.73 -22.75 -24.05
N GLU A 133 8.85 -22.49 -23.40
CA GLU A 133 9.96 -23.45 -23.25
C GLU A 133 9.63 -24.53 -22.20
N HIS A 134 8.90 -24.16 -21.16
CA HIS A 134 8.56 -24.97 -19.99
C HIS A 134 7.07 -24.90 -19.65
N PRO A 135 6.17 -25.52 -20.43
CA PRO A 135 4.71 -25.46 -20.22
C PRO A 135 4.26 -26.00 -18.85
N GLU A 136 5.04 -26.89 -18.25
CA GLU A 136 4.79 -27.43 -16.90
C GLU A 136 4.82 -26.36 -15.80
N LEU A 137 5.49 -25.22 -16.03
CA LEU A 137 5.57 -24.12 -15.07
C LEU A 137 4.22 -23.49 -14.80
N VAL A 138 3.26 -23.54 -15.73
CA VAL A 138 1.89 -23.06 -15.49
C VAL A 138 1.30 -23.77 -14.27
N ARG A 139 1.41 -25.09 -14.23
CA ARG A 139 0.91 -25.88 -13.11
C ARG A 139 1.74 -25.64 -11.84
N GLN A 140 3.06 -25.54 -11.97
CA GLN A 140 3.92 -25.29 -10.82
C GLN A 140 3.62 -23.93 -10.18
N MET A 141 3.36 -22.87 -10.96
CA MET A 141 2.92 -21.56 -10.42
C MET A 141 1.63 -21.66 -9.61
N THR A 142 0.68 -22.51 -10.06
CA THR A 142 -0.58 -22.69 -9.37
C THR A 142 -0.46 -23.53 -8.09
N ASP A 143 0.40 -24.57 -8.15
CA ASP A 143 0.54 -25.57 -7.09
C ASP A 143 1.61 -25.17 -6.04
N SER A 144 2.44 -24.13 -6.32
CA SER A 144 3.49 -23.68 -5.40
C SER A 144 3.02 -22.51 -4.55
N ALA A 145 3.42 -22.55 -3.30
CA ALA A 145 3.23 -21.45 -2.36
C ALA A 145 4.52 -21.22 -1.56
N ILE A 146 4.69 -20.01 -1.07
CA ILE A 146 5.71 -19.71 -0.07
C ILE A 146 5.33 -20.46 1.21
N THR A 147 6.28 -21.19 1.78
CA THR A 147 6.00 -22.12 2.88
C THR A 147 6.03 -21.49 4.26
N LEU A 148 6.67 -20.32 4.40
CA LEU A 148 6.71 -19.57 5.64
C LEU A 148 5.42 -18.78 5.83
N SER A 149 4.74 -18.97 6.94
CA SER A 149 3.47 -18.32 7.27
C SER A 149 3.46 -17.59 8.61
N ASP A 150 4.39 -17.90 9.52
CA ASP A 150 4.54 -17.16 10.77
C ASP A 150 5.27 -15.83 10.51
N PRO A 151 4.69 -14.68 10.90
CA PRO A 151 5.28 -13.39 10.61
C PRO A 151 6.67 -13.17 11.19
N ASP A 152 6.95 -13.69 12.37
CA ASP A 152 8.25 -13.54 13.01
C ASP A 152 9.31 -14.42 12.32
N GLU A 153 8.96 -15.65 11.96
CA GLU A 153 9.82 -16.54 11.15
C GLU A 153 10.12 -15.91 9.78
N ILE A 154 9.13 -15.29 9.13
CA ILE A 154 9.32 -14.59 7.85
C ILE A 154 10.31 -13.44 8.02
N LEU A 155 10.13 -12.56 9.01
CA LEU A 155 11.02 -11.41 9.22
C LEU A 155 12.44 -11.86 9.57
N GLN A 156 12.61 -12.91 10.36
CA GLN A 156 13.93 -13.50 10.64
C GLN A 156 14.57 -14.10 9.39
N ASN A 157 13.80 -14.79 8.55
CA ASN A 157 14.29 -15.29 7.27
C ASN A 157 14.74 -14.15 6.37
N LEU A 158 13.91 -13.12 6.20
CA LEU A 158 14.24 -11.93 5.40
C LEU A 158 15.51 -11.24 5.90
N GLN A 159 15.68 -11.05 7.21
CA GLN A 159 16.90 -10.50 7.81
C GLN A 159 18.15 -11.34 7.49
N ALA A 160 18.02 -12.65 7.47
CA ALA A 160 19.12 -13.54 7.11
C ALA A 160 19.47 -13.46 5.61
N GLN A 161 18.46 -13.40 4.74
CA GLN A 161 18.63 -13.39 3.29
C GLN A 161 19.26 -12.11 2.75
N ILE A 162 19.05 -10.95 3.40
CA ILE A 162 19.56 -9.65 2.93
C ILE A 162 21.03 -9.39 3.29
N GLN A 163 21.68 -10.24 4.09
CA GLN A 163 23.01 -9.94 4.67
C GLN A 163 24.11 -9.78 3.62
N ASP A 164 24.02 -10.51 2.51
CA ASP A 164 25.04 -10.47 1.45
C ASP A 164 24.79 -9.36 0.43
N ASP A 165 23.53 -8.94 0.26
CA ASP A 165 23.11 -8.01 -0.79
C ASP A 165 22.89 -6.57 -0.31
N PHE A 166 22.64 -6.38 0.98
CA PHE A 166 22.30 -5.08 1.56
C PHE A 166 23.24 -4.69 2.70
N PRO A 167 23.57 -3.39 2.86
CA PRO A 167 24.38 -2.92 3.97
C PRO A 167 23.79 -3.28 5.34
N ALA A 168 24.66 -3.64 6.28
CA ALA A 168 24.25 -3.97 7.64
C ALA A 168 23.62 -2.75 8.36
N LEU A 169 22.59 -3.02 9.17
CA LEU A 169 22.00 -2.05 10.10
C LEU A 169 22.64 -2.13 11.49
N THR A 170 22.64 -1.00 12.20
CA THR A 170 23.07 -0.93 13.60
C THR A 170 22.06 -1.57 14.53
N ASP A 171 20.76 -1.37 14.30
CA ASP A 171 19.65 -1.97 15.04
C ASP A 171 18.66 -2.61 14.06
N THR A 172 18.34 -3.86 14.29
CA THR A 172 17.38 -4.66 13.51
C THR A 172 16.18 -5.09 14.35
N SER A 173 15.99 -4.47 15.53
CA SER A 173 14.87 -4.80 16.40
C SER A 173 13.53 -4.31 15.83
N TYR A 174 12.48 -5.09 16.07
CA TYR A 174 11.11 -4.76 15.67
C TYR A 174 10.10 -5.33 16.66
N THR A 175 8.87 -4.84 16.56
CA THR A 175 7.72 -5.38 17.30
C THR A 175 6.60 -5.64 16.30
N ILE A 176 6.04 -6.85 16.33
CA ILE A 176 4.83 -7.18 15.58
C ILE A 176 3.61 -6.84 16.43
N LYS A 177 2.64 -6.18 15.83
CA LYS A 177 1.30 -5.94 16.40
C LYS A 177 0.25 -6.32 15.39
N TYR A 178 -0.91 -6.72 15.89
CA TYR A 178 -2.05 -7.07 15.04
C TYR A 178 -3.05 -5.93 14.99
N VAL A 179 -3.65 -5.77 13.80
CA VAL A 179 -4.74 -4.81 13.62
C VAL A 179 -5.94 -5.27 14.43
N PRO A 180 -6.56 -4.38 15.22
CA PRO A 180 -7.79 -4.73 15.92
C PRO A 180 -8.92 -5.11 14.97
N GLU A 181 -9.70 -6.16 15.28
CA GLU A 181 -10.79 -6.72 14.46
C GLU A 181 -11.72 -5.64 13.86
N ALA A 182 -12.05 -4.61 14.63
CA ALA A 182 -12.92 -3.53 14.17
C ALA A 182 -12.33 -2.65 13.06
N LEU A 183 -11.01 -2.71 12.80
CA LEU A 183 -10.31 -1.95 11.78
C LEU A 183 -9.85 -2.82 10.58
N GLU A 184 -9.93 -4.12 10.69
CA GLU A 184 -9.43 -5.07 9.67
C GLU A 184 -10.04 -4.84 8.29
N SER A 185 -11.31 -4.44 8.23
CA SER A 185 -12.01 -4.19 6.95
C SER A 185 -11.59 -2.90 6.25
N SER A 186 -10.80 -2.04 6.90
CA SER A 186 -10.45 -0.70 6.42
C SER A 186 -8.95 -0.41 6.35
N LEU A 187 -8.12 -1.34 6.81
CA LEU A 187 -6.68 -1.17 6.82
C LEU A 187 -5.99 -2.17 5.87
N SER A 188 -4.82 -1.76 5.39
CA SER A 188 -3.94 -2.59 4.56
C SER A 188 -3.60 -3.91 5.24
N PRO A 189 -3.22 -4.95 4.47
CA PRO A 189 -2.86 -6.24 5.01
C PRO A 189 -1.68 -6.23 5.99
N ALA A 190 -0.70 -5.37 5.76
CA ALA A 190 0.36 -5.04 6.70
C ALA A 190 0.78 -3.58 6.50
N PHE A 191 1.44 -2.99 7.51
CA PHE A 191 2.08 -1.68 7.38
C PHE A 191 3.14 -1.46 8.46
N PHE A 192 4.24 -0.83 8.05
CA PHE A 192 5.26 -0.33 8.96
C PHE A 192 4.86 1.04 9.49
N LEU A 193 4.90 1.20 10.81
CA LEU A 193 4.65 2.49 11.43
C LEU A 193 5.98 3.21 11.68
N VAL A 194 6.26 4.21 10.85
CA VAL A 194 7.47 5.04 11.00
C VAL A 194 7.50 5.65 12.41
N PRO A 195 8.55 5.44 13.19
CA PRO A 195 8.65 5.98 14.54
C PRO A 195 8.63 7.52 14.52
N PRO A 196 7.98 8.17 15.50
CA PRO A 196 8.08 9.62 15.66
C PRO A 196 9.53 10.05 15.81
N ILE A 197 9.88 11.23 15.27
CA ILE A 197 11.25 11.74 15.23
C ILE A 197 11.90 11.92 16.62
N ASP A 198 11.07 12.08 17.65
CA ASP A 198 11.43 12.25 19.06
C ASP A 198 11.22 11.00 19.91
N SER A 199 10.97 9.86 19.27
CA SER A 199 10.82 8.58 19.96
C SER A 199 12.17 7.88 20.18
N ASP A 200 12.15 6.79 20.95
CA ASP A 200 13.27 5.88 21.16
C ASP A 200 13.63 5.04 19.91
N GLY A 201 12.89 5.23 18.80
CA GLY A 201 13.15 4.54 17.53
C GLY A 201 12.60 3.12 17.47
N SER A 202 11.64 2.73 18.31
CA SER A 202 11.04 1.39 18.25
C SER A 202 10.28 1.15 16.96
N ASN A 203 10.74 0.19 16.15
CA ASN A 203 10.12 -0.20 14.90
C ASN A 203 8.90 -1.08 15.16
N THR A 204 7.75 -0.74 14.56
CA THR A 204 6.53 -1.55 14.71
C THR A 204 5.94 -1.86 13.34
N ILE A 205 5.69 -3.16 13.10
CA ILE A 205 4.93 -3.65 11.93
C ILE A 205 3.57 -4.10 12.42
N TYR A 206 2.51 -3.62 11.79
CA TYR A 206 1.16 -4.08 12.03
C TYR A 206 0.74 -5.08 10.95
N ILE A 207 0.08 -6.15 11.35
CA ILE A 207 -0.45 -7.20 10.47
C ILE A 207 -1.96 -7.25 10.62
N ASN A 208 -2.66 -7.22 9.50
CA ASN A 208 -4.09 -7.38 9.38
C ASN A 208 -4.38 -8.83 8.99
N GLU A 209 -4.71 -9.69 9.95
CA GLU A 209 -4.90 -11.12 9.73
C GLU A 209 -6.02 -11.44 8.74
N LYS A 210 -7.02 -10.57 8.65
CA LYS A 210 -8.15 -10.77 7.72
C LYS A 210 -7.81 -10.44 6.27
N ALA A 211 -6.96 -9.46 6.05
CA ALA A 211 -6.60 -8.98 4.72
C ALA A 211 -5.31 -9.64 4.19
N SER A 212 -4.42 -10.11 5.07
CA SER A 212 -3.23 -10.86 4.69
C SER A 212 -3.62 -12.30 4.31
N THR A 213 -3.00 -12.82 3.26
CA THR A 213 -3.11 -14.22 2.86
C THR A 213 -1.76 -14.90 3.01
N GLU A 214 -1.74 -16.21 3.24
CA GLU A 214 -0.50 -16.98 3.32
C GLU A 214 0.36 -16.83 2.06
N GLN A 215 -0.26 -16.60 0.90
CA GLN A 215 0.45 -16.50 -0.39
C GLN A 215 1.24 -15.21 -0.55
N ASN A 216 0.77 -14.10 0.04
CA ASN A 216 1.39 -12.78 -0.14
C ASN A 216 2.08 -12.23 1.12
N LEU A 217 1.92 -12.89 2.27
CA LEU A 217 2.46 -12.37 3.54
C LEU A 217 3.98 -12.21 3.51
N TYR A 218 4.71 -13.13 2.87
CA TYR A 218 6.17 -13.08 2.80
C TYR A 218 6.66 -11.85 2.04
N THR A 219 6.15 -11.62 0.82
CA THR A 219 6.57 -10.48 -0.01
C THR A 219 6.09 -9.16 0.56
N MET A 220 4.91 -9.17 1.20
CA MET A 220 4.39 -8.02 1.92
C MET A 220 5.24 -7.65 3.15
N LEU A 221 5.72 -8.63 3.92
CA LEU A 221 6.65 -8.39 5.02
C LEU A 221 8.05 -8.01 4.52
N ALA A 222 8.42 -8.37 3.28
CA ALA A 222 9.59 -7.81 2.63
C ALA A 222 9.39 -6.32 2.29
N HIS A 223 8.20 -5.92 1.87
CA HIS A 223 7.82 -4.52 1.64
C HIS A 223 7.84 -3.69 2.93
N GLU A 224 7.20 -4.18 3.98
CA GLU A 224 7.05 -3.43 5.24
C GLU A 224 8.27 -3.53 6.15
N GLY A 225 8.99 -4.65 6.11
CA GLY A 225 10.09 -4.99 7.01
C GLY A 225 11.45 -4.94 6.32
N TYR A 226 11.95 -6.12 5.89
CA TYR A 226 13.30 -6.32 5.39
C TYR A 226 13.30 -6.92 3.97
N PRO A 227 13.92 -6.23 2.98
CA PRO A 227 14.68 -4.97 3.06
C PRO A 227 13.84 -3.70 2.85
N GLY A 228 12.52 -3.73 3.04
CA GLY A 228 11.59 -2.65 2.70
C GLY A 228 11.60 -1.44 3.65
N HIS A 229 10.41 -0.99 4.03
CA HIS A 229 10.22 0.29 4.73
C HIS A 229 10.96 0.40 6.06
N LEU A 230 10.91 -0.64 6.89
CA LEU A 230 11.63 -0.64 8.17
C LEU A 230 13.14 -0.53 7.94
N TYR A 231 13.68 -1.37 7.05
CA TYR A 231 15.10 -1.33 6.71
C TYR A 231 15.50 0.04 6.13
N GLN A 232 14.73 0.56 5.17
CA GLN A 232 14.97 1.87 4.57
C GLN A 232 15.01 2.98 5.63
N SER A 233 14.03 3.00 6.53
CA SER A 233 13.92 3.99 7.60
C SER A 233 15.10 3.90 8.58
N ALA A 234 15.44 2.69 9.03
CA ALA A 234 16.56 2.45 9.94
C ALA A 234 17.90 2.83 9.29
N TYR A 235 18.15 2.38 8.05
CA TYR A 235 19.35 2.70 7.30
C TYR A 235 19.51 4.22 7.07
N PHE A 236 18.42 4.90 6.71
CA PHE A 236 18.40 6.34 6.53
C PHE A 236 18.74 7.08 7.84
N ASN A 237 18.18 6.63 8.96
CA ASN A 237 18.45 7.22 10.27
C ASN A 237 19.88 6.98 10.75
N ASP A 238 20.46 5.80 10.48
CA ASP A 238 21.86 5.47 10.81
C ASP A 238 22.87 6.37 10.08
N ARG A 239 22.49 7.01 8.97
CA ARG A 239 23.32 7.96 8.22
C ARG A 239 23.24 9.39 8.74
N GLU A 240 22.58 9.61 9.87
CA GLU A 240 22.47 10.91 10.53
C GLU A 240 22.04 12.04 9.58
N PRO A 241 20.92 11.90 8.86
CA PRO A 241 20.50 12.92 7.92
C PRO A 241 20.17 14.22 8.64
N VAL A 242 20.33 15.37 7.94
CA VAL A 242 19.87 16.64 8.48
C VAL A 242 18.39 16.53 8.91
N PRO A 243 18.01 17.02 10.11
CA PRO A 243 16.70 16.72 10.72
C PRO A 243 15.48 16.97 9.82
N VAL A 244 15.50 18.02 8.98
CA VAL A 244 14.40 18.33 8.08
C VAL A 244 14.12 17.20 7.08
N ARG A 245 15.12 16.42 6.67
CA ARG A 245 14.93 15.30 5.74
C ARG A 245 14.10 14.17 6.33
N ARG A 246 14.07 14.03 7.65
CA ARG A 246 13.21 13.04 8.35
C ARG A 246 11.72 13.42 8.31
N LEU A 247 11.42 14.70 8.05
CA LEU A 247 10.05 15.23 7.96
C LEU A 247 9.55 15.27 6.52
N LEU A 248 10.43 15.10 5.52
CA LEU A 248 10.05 15.13 4.12
C LEU A 248 9.69 13.72 3.65
N ALA A 249 8.48 13.59 3.14
CA ALA A 249 8.04 12.37 2.49
C ALA A 249 8.14 12.51 0.97
N CYS A 250 8.65 11.46 0.30
CA CYS A 250 8.60 11.32 -1.14
C CYS A 250 7.99 9.95 -1.45
N GLY A 251 6.77 9.93 -1.97
CA GLY A 251 6.04 8.69 -2.22
C GLY A 251 6.81 7.74 -3.14
N GLY A 252 7.35 8.23 -4.26
CA GLY A 252 8.14 7.42 -5.18
C GLY A 252 9.41 6.83 -4.55
N TYR A 253 10.07 7.56 -3.65
CA TYR A 253 11.23 7.03 -2.93
C TYR A 253 10.84 5.94 -1.92
N ASN A 254 9.76 6.16 -1.17
CA ASN A 254 9.36 5.21 -0.12
C ASN A 254 8.67 3.99 -0.74
N GLU A 255 7.59 4.19 -1.46
CA GLU A 255 6.78 3.09 -2.02
C GLU A 255 7.50 2.35 -3.16
N GLY A 256 8.30 3.09 -3.94
CA GLY A 256 9.15 2.47 -4.96
C GLY A 256 10.20 1.53 -4.37
N TRP A 257 10.78 1.91 -3.21
CA TRP A 257 11.68 1.03 -2.47
C TRP A 257 10.94 -0.18 -1.88
N GLY A 258 9.76 0.04 -1.29
CA GLY A 258 8.92 -1.04 -0.78
C GLY A 258 8.59 -2.05 -1.88
N LEU A 259 8.11 -1.59 -3.04
CA LEU A 259 7.81 -2.46 -4.18
C LEU A 259 9.07 -3.14 -4.75
N TYR A 260 10.19 -2.43 -4.85
CA TYR A 260 11.45 -3.04 -5.25
C TYR A 260 11.84 -4.19 -4.30
N SER A 261 11.71 -3.97 -3.00
CA SER A 261 12.02 -4.96 -1.96
C SER A 261 11.09 -6.17 -2.01
N GLU A 262 9.80 -5.94 -2.21
CA GLU A 262 8.76 -6.95 -2.39
C GLU A 262 9.08 -7.86 -3.60
N LEU A 263 9.39 -7.26 -4.73
CA LEU A 263 9.74 -8.00 -5.95
C LEU A 263 11.10 -8.69 -5.85
N TYR A 264 12.06 -8.09 -5.13
CA TYR A 264 13.37 -8.68 -4.89
C TYR A 264 13.27 -9.94 -4.02
N ALA A 265 12.35 -9.96 -3.07
CA ALA A 265 12.14 -11.07 -2.15
C ALA A 265 11.71 -12.39 -2.84
N TYR A 266 11.21 -12.33 -4.07
CA TYR A 266 11.02 -13.55 -4.87
C TYR A 266 12.33 -14.27 -5.18
N SER A 267 13.49 -13.60 -5.19
CA SER A 267 14.78 -14.23 -5.40
C SER A 267 15.31 -14.99 -4.17
N PHE A 268 14.78 -14.73 -2.99
CA PHE A 268 15.21 -15.34 -1.75
C PHE A 268 14.81 -16.82 -1.65
N ASP A 269 15.44 -17.54 -0.72
CA ASP A 269 15.02 -18.91 -0.36
C ASP A 269 13.75 -18.84 0.53
N ASN A 270 12.60 -18.93 -0.16
CA ASN A 270 11.25 -18.77 0.41
C ASN A 270 10.37 -20.01 0.21
N GLY A 271 10.96 -21.12 -0.28
CA GLY A 271 10.26 -22.37 -0.56
C GLY A 271 9.66 -22.48 -1.96
N LEU A 272 9.65 -21.39 -2.77
CA LEU A 272 9.25 -21.49 -4.16
C LEU A 272 10.31 -22.20 -5.01
N PRO A 273 9.91 -23.04 -6.00
CA PRO A 273 10.85 -23.59 -6.98
C PRO A 273 11.58 -22.48 -7.75
N GLU A 274 12.89 -22.64 -7.95
CA GLU A 274 13.72 -21.63 -8.62
C GLU A 274 13.18 -21.19 -10.00
N ALA A 275 12.63 -22.13 -10.77
CA ALA A 275 12.04 -21.82 -12.08
C ALA A 275 10.74 -21.00 -12.01
N VAL A 276 10.04 -21.01 -10.87
CA VAL A 276 8.76 -20.30 -10.65
C VAL A 276 9.01 -18.87 -10.17
N LYS A 277 10.05 -18.61 -9.40
CA LYS A 277 10.36 -17.30 -8.80
C LYS A 277 10.33 -16.13 -9.80
N PRO A 278 11.01 -16.19 -10.97
CA PRO A 278 10.95 -15.11 -11.95
C PRO A 278 9.55 -14.88 -12.52
N LEU A 279 8.77 -15.94 -12.68
CA LEU A 279 7.40 -15.84 -13.19
C LEU A 279 6.48 -15.13 -12.21
N MET A 280 6.58 -15.48 -10.92
CA MET A 280 5.81 -14.82 -9.85
C MET A 280 6.19 -13.34 -9.76
N ARG A 281 7.50 -13.04 -9.75
CA ARG A 281 8.01 -11.66 -9.76
C ARG A 281 7.45 -10.84 -10.94
N CYS A 282 7.54 -11.36 -12.16
CA CYS A 282 7.04 -10.68 -13.35
C CYS A 282 5.52 -10.50 -13.33
N SER A 283 4.79 -11.49 -12.81
CA SER A 283 3.33 -11.42 -12.65
C SER A 283 2.94 -10.31 -11.69
N GLU A 284 3.59 -10.25 -10.52
CA GLU A 284 3.35 -9.21 -9.52
C GLU A 284 3.72 -7.82 -10.03
N ALA A 285 4.93 -7.67 -10.63
CA ALA A 285 5.36 -6.42 -11.24
C ALA A 285 4.37 -5.93 -12.32
N SER A 286 3.85 -6.86 -13.16
CA SER A 286 2.85 -6.53 -14.18
C SER A 286 1.52 -6.07 -13.57
N SER A 287 1.13 -6.61 -12.41
CA SER A 287 -0.09 -6.18 -11.68
C SER A 287 0.05 -4.72 -11.21
N TYR A 288 1.15 -4.37 -10.55
CA TYR A 288 1.42 -2.97 -10.18
C TYR A 288 1.51 -2.05 -11.39
N GLY A 289 2.16 -2.51 -12.48
CA GLY A 289 2.23 -1.77 -13.74
C GLY A 289 0.86 -1.51 -14.36
N LEU A 290 -0.04 -2.49 -14.31
CA LEU A 290 -1.41 -2.35 -14.80
C LEU A 290 -2.18 -1.26 -14.04
N TYR A 291 -2.13 -1.26 -12.69
CA TYR A 291 -2.77 -0.22 -11.90
C TYR A 291 -2.17 1.18 -12.18
N ALA A 292 -0.85 1.28 -12.32
CA ALA A 292 -0.20 2.54 -12.68
C ALA A 292 -0.58 3.02 -14.09
N LEU A 293 -0.71 2.11 -15.05
CA LEU A 293 -1.16 2.42 -16.41
C LEU A 293 -2.62 2.90 -16.43
N LEU A 294 -3.51 2.19 -15.72
CA LEU A 294 -4.92 2.56 -15.61
C LEU A 294 -5.11 3.92 -14.91
N ASP A 295 -4.27 4.24 -13.92
CA ASP A 295 -4.28 5.55 -13.24
C ASP A 295 -4.06 6.69 -14.26
N ILE A 296 -3.07 6.56 -15.14
CA ILE A 296 -2.84 7.52 -16.23
C ILE A 296 -4.01 7.55 -17.22
N CYS A 297 -4.45 6.38 -17.66
CA CYS A 297 -5.51 6.30 -18.67
C CYS A 297 -6.82 6.93 -18.18
N ILE A 298 -7.19 6.73 -16.92
CA ILE A 298 -8.42 7.26 -16.31
C ILE A 298 -8.28 8.76 -16.03
N HIS A 299 -7.18 9.18 -15.40
CA HIS A 299 -7.06 10.56 -14.91
C HIS A 299 -6.48 11.54 -15.94
N TYR A 300 -5.79 11.05 -16.97
CA TYR A 300 -5.14 11.89 -17.97
C TYR A 300 -5.67 11.68 -19.38
N GLU A 301 -6.02 10.43 -19.77
CA GLU A 301 -6.51 10.11 -21.12
C GLU A 301 -8.04 10.01 -21.22
N ASP A 302 -8.77 10.28 -20.15
CA ASP A 302 -10.23 10.32 -20.12
C ASP A 302 -10.92 8.97 -20.36
N TRP A 303 -10.31 7.90 -19.85
CA TRP A 303 -10.97 6.60 -19.88
C TRP A 303 -12.10 6.53 -18.87
N ASP A 304 -13.27 6.15 -19.35
CA ASP A 304 -14.44 5.85 -18.53
C ASP A 304 -14.45 4.37 -18.07
N LEU A 305 -15.43 4.02 -17.27
CA LEU A 305 -15.61 2.65 -16.79
C LEU A 305 -15.76 1.64 -17.93
N ALA A 306 -16.50 2.00 -19.00
CA ALA A 306 -16.74 1.10 -20.12
C ALA A 306 -15.46 0.81 -20.91
N THR A 307 -14.65 1.85 -21.16
CA THR A 307 -13.34 1.73 -21.81
C THR A 307 -12.38 0.91 -20.96
N THR A 308 -12.32 1.18 -19.65
CA THR A 308 -11.47 0.45 -18.71
C THR A 308 -11.85 -1.02 -18.63
N THR A 309 -13.15 -1.35 -18.52
CA THR A 309 -13.66 -2.72 -18.49
C THR A 309 -13.32 -3.45 -19.79
N SER A 310 -13.54 -2.81 -20.95
CA SER A 310 -13.21 -3.40 -22.25
C SER A 310 -11.71 -3.66 -22.41
N TYR A 311 -10.86 -2.79 -21.89
CA TYR A 311 -9.42 -2.98 -21.90
C TYR A 311 -8.99 -4.19 -21.02
N LEU A 312 -9.53 -4.28 -19.81
CA LEU A 312 -9.26 -5.39 -18.89
C LEU A 312 -9.72 -6.73 -19.47
N GLU A 313 -10.91 -6.77 -20.09
CA GLU A 313 -11.43 -7.97 -20.75
C GLU A 313 -10.56 -8.40 -21.93
N ASN A 314 -10.29 -7.49 -22.86
CA ASN A 314 -9.57 -7.81 -24.10
C ASN A 314 -8.08 -8.10 -23.90
N SER A 315 -7.42 -7.43 -22.95
CA SER A 315 -5.98 -7.52 -22.76
C SER A 315 -5.57 -8.54 -21.71
N TYR A 316 -6.43 -8.80 -20.72
CA TYR A 316 -6.13 -9.66 -19.56
C TYR A 316 -7.14 -10.78 -19.34
N GLY A 317 -8.21 -10.86 -20.16
CA GLY A 317 -9.25 -11.87 -20.01
C GLY A 317 -10.10 -11.69 -18.74
N PHE A 318 -10.18 -10.48 -18.23
CA PHE A 318 -10.89 -10.15 -17.00
C PHE A 318 -12.37 -10.04 -17.27
N THR A 319 -13.15 -11.07 -16.90
CA THR A 319 -14.56 -11.21 -17.29
C THR A 319 -15.56 -10.82 -16.20
N ASP A 320 -15.09 -10.39 -15.03
CA ASP A 320 -15.95 -9.94 -13.93
C ASP A 320 -16.15 -8.41 -13.99
N PRO A 321 -17.33 -7.91 -14.41
CA PRO A 321 -17.58 -6.48 -14.55
C PRO A 321 -17.59 -5.75 -13.19
N GLU A 322 -18.01 -6.43 -12.11
CA GLU A 322 -18.03 -5.79 -10.78
C GLU A 322 -16.62 -5.60 -10.25
N ALA A 323 -15.76 -6.59 -10.40
CA ALA A 323 -14.37 -6.45 -10.03
C ALA A 323 -13.65 -5.38 -10.90
N ALA A 324 -13.96 -5.26 -12.21
CA ALA A 324 -13.46 -4.17 -13.05
C ALA A 324 -13.93 -2.80 -12.56
N ARG A 325 -15.19 -2.71 -12.12
CA ARG A 325 -15.76 -1.50 -11.54
C ARG A 325 -15.07 -1.13 -10.22
N GLU A 326 -14.81 -2.08 -9.33
CA GLU A 326 -14.08 -1.82 -8.08
C GLU A 326 -12.65 -1.32 -8.34
N ILE A 327 -11.94 -1.88 -9.31
CA ILE A 327 -10.63 -1.38 -9.75
C ILE A 327 -10.73 0.09 -10.21
N TYR A 328 -11.70 0.38 -11.09
CA TYR A 328 -11.92 1.72 -11.62
C TYR A 328 -12.18 2.75 -10.49
N LEU A 329 -13.07 2.40 -9.56
CA LEU A 329 -13.42 3.27 -8.44
C LEU A 329 -12.27 3.46 -7.45
N ALA A 330 -11.48 2.42 -7.19
CA ALA A 330 -10.29 2.52 -6.34
C ALA A 330 -9.24 3.49 -6.92
N ILE A 331 -9.10 3.51 -8.24
CA ILE A 331 -8.20 4.43 -8.93
C ILE A 331 -8.75 5.86 -8.88
N ILE A 332 -10.04 6.06 -9.15
CA ILE A 332 -10.69 7.38 -9.08
C ILE A 332 -10.56 8.03 -7.71
N ASP A 333 -10.66 7.24 -6.65
CA ASP A 333 -10.59 7.76 -5.29
C ASP A 333 -9.17 8.22 -4.90
N ASN A 334 -8.13 7.72 -5.56
CA ASN A 334 -6.73 7.97 -5.19
C ASN A 334 -5.86 8.28 -6.43
N PRO A 335 -6.04 9.43 -7.09
CA PRO A 335 -5.27 9.80 -8.27
C PRO A 335 -3.76 9.81 -8.01
N GLY A 336 -2.99 9.14 -8.87
CA GLY A 336 -1.53 9.07 -8.78
C GLY A 336 -1.00 8.12 -7.72
N ASN A 337 -1.86 7.45 -6.95
CA ASN A 337 -1.43 6.58 -5.85
C ASN A 337 -0.57 5.42 -6.35
N TYR A 338 -1.00 4.71 -7.38
CA TYR A 338 -0.26 3.55 -7.90
C TYR A 338 1.03 3.95 -8.64
N LEU A 339 1.10 5.18 -9.14
CA LEU A 339 2.31 5.70 -9.79
C LEU A 339 3.48 5.87 -8.82
N LYS A 340 3.26 6.23 -7.56
CA LYS A 340 4.36 6.33 -6.59
C LYS A 340 5.05 4.99 -6.38
N TYR A 341 4.31 3.88 -6.38
CA TYR A 341 4.87 2.53 -6.29
C TYR A 341 5.67 2.18 -7.54
N TYR A 342 5.00 2.15 -8.69
CA TYR A 342 5.60 1.60 -9.90
C TYR A 342 6.63 2.52 -10.54
N THR A 343 6.40 3.85 -10.56
CA THR A 343 7.40 4.81 -11.05
C THR A 343 8.64 4.78 -10.15
N GLY A 344 8.47 4.79 -8.83
CA GLY A 344 9.58 4.69 -7.90
C GLY A 344 10.38 3.38 -8.08
N TYR A 345 9.69 2.26 -8.24
CA TYR A 345 10.32 0.98 -8.59
C TYR A 345 11.16 1.06 -9.87
N LEU A 346 10.60 1.64 -10.94
CA LEU A 346 11.32 1.80 -12.21
C LEU A 346 12.57 2.68 -12.09
N GLU A 347 12.53 3.73 -11.26
CA GLU A 347 13.70 4.56 -10.98
C GLU A 347 14.80 3.75 -10.28
N ILE A 348 14.45 3.00 -9.24
CA ILE A 348 15.40 2.17 -8.49
C ILE A 348 15.97 1.06 -9.39
N LEU A 349 15.12 0.42 -10.20
CA LEU A 349 15.56 -0.60 -11.15
C LEU A 349 16.57 -0.02 -12.17
N THR A 350 16.31 1.18 -12.68
CA THR A 350 17.24 1.86 -13.61
C THR A 350 18.56 2.19 -12.92
N MET A 351 18.54 2.76 -11.72
CA MET A 351 19.75 3.05 -10.95
C MET A 351 20.59 1.80 -10.71
N ARG A 352 19.94 0.68 -10.39
CA ARG A 352 20.62 -0.61 -10.25
C ARG A 352 21.28 -1.06 -11.54
N GLN A 353 20.55 -1.03 -12.67
CA GLN A 353 21.08 -1.42 -13.99
C GLN A 353 22.29 -0.56 -14.38
N GLU A 354 22.20 0.75 -14.21
CA GLU A 354 23.32 1.68 -14.47
C GLU A 354 24.53 1.40 -13.56
N ALA A 355 24.31 1.05 -12.31
CA ALA A 355 25.40 0.65 -11.40
C ALA A 355 26.06 -0.66 -11.83
N GLU A 356 25.28 -1.66 -12.23
CA GLU A 356 25.78 -2.96 -12.71
C GLU A 356 26.60 -2.82 -14.02
N GLU A 357 26.32 -1.82 -14.87
CA GLU A 357 27.09 -1.55 -16.10
C GLU A 357 28.47 -0.92 -15.80
N VAL A 358 28.64 -0.28 -14.66
CA VAL A 358 29.87 0.44 -14.28
C VAL A 358 30.78 -0.37 -13.36
N LEU A 359 30.22 -1.31 -12.60
CA LEU A 359 30.94 -2.19 -11.67
C LEU A 359 31.48 -3.44 -12.36
#